data_c55e409af46265bdd78ef884ba48d785
#
_entry.id   c55e409af46265bdd78ef884ba48d785
#
_cell.length_a   1.000
_cell.length_b   1.000
_cell.length_c   1.000
_cell.angle_alpha   90.00
_cell.angle_beta   90.00
_cell.angle_gamma   90.00
#
_symmetry.space_group_name_H-M   'P 1'
#
loop_
_entity.id
_entity.type
_entity.pdbx_description
1 polymer ?
#
loop_
_entity_poly.entity_id
_entity_poly.type
_entity_poly.pdbx_seq_one_letter_code
_entity_poly.pdbx_strand_id
1 'polypeptide(L)'
;MRRVLFLVVLACLMAAVAVPSVVINAQQPQQQPVYHTVQRGENLFRISLRYGVTVSAIQQANRLSNPNLIYVGQVLLIPAPGTVPVPPTATTSTPVPVPTQPAGQVVEYIVKPGDWLAKIARDFKTTVAAIAQENKITNVNLIYVGQKLRIPVGTGVVVPVPTTPPVVVNPPPTGGSSFELGGQVTGLNPNTEAVLRSAKMAWVKFQIQVNDGNAQAILQNAKALGFKVFFGVVGDKNQVLNAQYQDSYAAYVGNLARAGADAIQVWNEMNIDREWPTGQINAALYVQLLQKAYAAIKAGNPATLVITGAPAPTGAEGAFGRARVQNDDTYYADLARAGAANFADCIGVHYNEGVVPATQTSGDPRDNYPTRYLPTMLNRALASFPGKSACFSELGYVSPEGYGPLPAGFAWGANTTAQQQAQYLGQAVAFLRSTGRVRLMIIFNIDFTRYDQEDPQAGYAIIRPGNVCIACATLSAAMP
;
A
#
# COMPACT_ATOMS: atom_id res chain seq x y z
N MET A 1 33.04 15.60 -77.06
CA MET A 1 34.27 14.89 -77.38
C MET A 1 34.53 13.84 -76.34
N ARG A 2 34.15 12.59 -76.58
CA ARG A 2 34.90 11.43 -77.00
C ARG A 2 36.25 11.28 -76.26
N ARG A 3 36.33 10.23 -75.42
CA ARG A 3 37.25 9.09 -75.39
C ARG A 3 36.96 8.27 -74.16
N VAL A 4 36.31 7.09 -74.18
CA VAL A 4 36.74 5.75 -74.65
C VAL A 4 37.98 5.26 -73.88
N LEU A 5 37.73 4.34 -72.88
CA LEU A 5 37.95 2.89 -72.86
C LEU A 5 39.38 2.42 -72.58
N PHE A 6 39.60 1.62 -71.57
CA PHE A 6 40.20 0.26 -71.73
C PHE A 6 40.05 -0.55 -70.43
N LEU A 7 39.38 -1.70 -70.57
CA LEU A 7 39.38 -2.80 -69.61
C LEU A 7 40.72 -3.54 -69.73
N VAL A 8 41.34 -3.84 -68.58
CA VAL A 8 42.33 -4.94 -68.48
C VAL A 8 41.90 -5.87 -67.38
N VAL A 9 41.49 -7.06 -67.75
CA VAL A 9 41.24 -8.20 -66.85
C VAL A 9 42.59 -8.79 -66.50
N LEU A 10 42.93 -8.81 -65.20
CA LEU A 10 44.08 -9.59 -64.71
C LEU A 10 43.55 -10.59 -63.67
N ALA A 11 43.46 -11.85 -64.13
CA ALA A 11 43.17 -12.99 -63.24
C ALA A 11 44.43 -13.31 -62.41
N CYS A 12 44.35 -13.08 -61.13
CA CYS A 12 45.30 -13.61 -60.14
C CYS A 12 44.68 -14.75 -59.36
N LEU A 13 45.18 -15.96 -59.58
CA LEU A 13 44.96 -17.09 -58.68
C LEU A 13 45.48 -16.73 -57.27
N MET A 14 44.59 -16.68 -56.30
CA MET A 14 44.95 -16.62 -54.89
C MET A 14 44.81 -18.00 -54.27
N ALA A 15 45.94 -18.61 -53.92
CA ALA A 15 45.97 -19.81 -53.12
C ALA A 15 45.42 -19.49 -51.73
N ALA A 16 44.38 -20.20 -51.29
CA ALA A 16 43.84 -20.11 -49.94
C ALA A 16 44.85 -20.72 -48.94
N VAL A 17 45.56 -19.86 -48.22
CA VAL A 17 46.27 -20.25 -47.02
C VAL A 17 45.24 -20.28 -45.88
N ALA A 18 44.89 -21.48 -45.39
CA ALA A 18 44.11 -21.66 -44.18
C ALA A 18 44.91 -21.23 -42.96
N VAL A 19 44.53 -20.07 -42.38
CA VAL A 19 45.06 -19.63 -41.07
C VAL A 19 44.22 -20.27 -40.00
N PRO A 20 44.77 -21.02 -39.05
CA PRO A 20 43.97 -21.55 -37.96
C PRO A 20 43.45 -20.39 -37.10
N SER A 21 42.10 -20.31 -36.98
CA SER A 21 41.44 -19.38 -36.04
C SER A 21 41.77 -19.79 -34.61
N VAL A 22 42.69 -19.07 -33.98
CA VAL A 22 42.88 -19.15 -32.54
C VAL A 22 41.64 -18.49 -31.89
N VAL A 23 40.77 -19.29 -31.33
CA VAL A 23 39.68 -18.81 -30.46
C VAL A 23 40.33 -18.35 -29.18
N ILE A 24 40.58 -17.06 -29.08
CA ILE A 24 40.96 -16.42 -27.80
C ILE A 24 39.66 -16.41 -26.97
N ASN A 25 39.60 -17.34 -26.04
CA ASN A 25 38.56 -17.35 -25.01
C ASN A 25 38.89 -16.15 -24.11
N ALA A 26 38.24 -15.00 -24.35
CA ALA A 26 38.34 -13.86 -23.47
C ALA A 26 37.67 -14.25 -22.14
N GLN A 27 38.49 -14.69 -21.19
CA GLN A 27 38.06 -14.79 -19.79
C GLN A 27 37.61 -13.39 -19.37
N GLN A 28 36.31 -13.25 -19.11
CA GLN A 28 35.77 -12.07 -18.43
C GLN A 28 36.54 -11.89 -17.11
N PRO A 29 36.95 -10.67 -16.75
CA PRO A 29 37.63 -10.44 -15.47
C PRO A 29 36.69 -10.88 -14.37
N GLN A 30 37.09 -11.85 -13.57
CA GLN A 30 36.40 -12.26 -12.35
C GLN A 30 36.36 -11.04 -11.43
N GLN A 31 35.20 -10.39 -11.35
CA GLN A 31 34.97 -9.35 -10.37
C GLN A 31 35.09 -9.99 -8.98
N GLN A 32 36.00 -9.48 -8.17
CA GLN A 32 36.14 -9.94 -6.79
C GLN A 32 34.84 -9.72 -6.04
N PRO A 33 34.46 -10.66 -5.16
CA PRO A 33 33.24 -10.51 -4.37
C PRO A 33 33.29 -9.25 -3.50
N VAL A 34 32.27 -8.43 -3.58
CA VAL A 34 32.14 -7.22 -2.77
C VAL A 34 31.44 -7.59 -1.48
N TYR A 35 32.00 -7.18 -0.36
CA TYR A 35 31.39 -7.36 0.97
C TYR A 35 31.01 -6.02 1.56
N HIS A 36 29.85 -5.98 2.22
CA HIS A 36 29.36 -4.81 2.94
C HIS A 36 29.14 -5.12 4.41
N THR A 37 29.74 -4.33 5.29
CA THR A 37 29.45 -4.42 6.73
C THR A 37 28.30 -3.48 7.07
N VAL A 38 27.19 -4.03 7.55
CA VAL A 38 25.98 -3.30 7.89
C VAL A 38 26.26 -2.24 8.94
N GLN A 39 25.94 -0.99 8.63
CA GLN A 39 26.07 0.16 9.52
C GLN A 39 24.77 0.44 10.28
N ARG A 40 24.85 1.22 11.36
CA ARG A 40 23.67 1.63 12.13
C ARG A 40 22.67 2.40 11.25
N GLY A 41 21.43 1.92 11.22
CA GLY A 41 20.34 2.52 10.42
C GLY A 41 20.27 2.04 8.97
N GLU A 42 21.12 1.10 8.55
CA GLU A 42 20.99 0.46 7.24
C GLU A 42 20.00 -0.71 7.28
N ASN A 43 19.38 -0.96 6.15
CA ASN A 43 18.58 -2.14 5.85
C ASN A 43 18.97 -2.69 4.47
N LEU A 44 18.55 -3.91 4.15
CA LEU A 44 18.92 -4.52 2.86
C LEU A 44 18.48 -3.67 1.66
N PHE A 45 17.41 -2.92 1.78
CA PHE A 45 16.94 -2.04 0.71
C PHE A 45 17.93 -0.88 0.46
N ARG A 46 18.41 -0.19 1.51
CA ARG A 46 19.43 0.86 1.36
C ARG A 46 20.75 0.32 0.82
N ILE A 47 21.13 -0.87 1.28
CA ILE A 47 22.34 -1.55 0.79
C ILE A 47 22.17 -1.94 -0.67
N SER A 48 21.02 -2.47 -1.06
CA SER A 48 20.72 -2.84 -2.45
C SER A 48 20.79 -1.64 -3.40
N LEU A 49 20.26 -0.48 -3.00
CA LEU A 49 20.35 0.76 -3.76
C LEU A 49 21.80 1.23 -3.92
N ARG A 50 22.60 1.16 -2.85
CA ARG A 50 24.02 1.58 -2.87
C ARG A 50 24.85 0.79 -3.89
N TYR A 51 24.55 -0.50 -4.04
CA TYR A 51 25.31 -1.39 -4.91
C TYR A 51 24.64 -1.71 -6.25
N GLY A 52 23.46 -1.14 -6.54
CA GLY A 52 22.73 -1.36 -7.79
C GLY A 52 22.26 -2.80 -7.98
N VAL A 53 21.97 -3.51 -6.89
CA VAL A 53 21.51 -4.90 -6.89
C VAL A 53 20.13 -4.99 -6.23
N THR A 54 19.39 -6.08 -6.44
CA THR A 54 18.10 -6.27 -5.78
C THR A 54 18.25 -6.77 -4.34
N VAL A 55 17.28 -6.45 -3.46
CA VAL A 55 17.20 -7.01 -2.11
C VAL A 55 17.20 -8.53 -2.16
N SER A 56 16.46 -9.13 -3.11
CA SER A 56 16.39 -10.57 -3.31
C SER A 56 17.75 -11.17 -3.67
N ALA A 57 18.55 -10.48 -4.49
CA ALA A 57 19.90 -10.94 -4.84
C ALA A 57 20.83 -10.97 -3.61
N ILE A 58 20.81 -9.91 -2.77
CA ILE A 58 21.59 -9.89 -1.52
C ILE A 58 21.07 -10.97 -0.56
N GLN A 59 19.75 -11.11 -0.44
CA GLN A 59 19.12 -12.13 0.41
C GLN A 59 19.57 -13.54 0.03
N GLN A 60 19.53 -13.88 -1.25
CA GLN A 60 19.92 -15.18 -1.77
C GLN A 60 21.43 -15.44 -1.61
N ALA A 61 22.27 -14.43 -1.96
CA ALA A 61 23.71 -14.55 -1.82
C ALA A 61 24.15 -14.79 -0.38
N ASN A 62 23.40 -14.29 0.61
CA ASN A 62 23.68 -14.43 2.03
C ASN A 62 22.81 -15.46 2.75
N ARG A 63 21.94 -16.16 2.04
CA ARG A 63 21.00 -17.15 2.59
C ARG A 63 20.17 -16.59 3.75
N LEU A 64 19.77 -15.31 3.64
CA LEU A 64 18.98 -14.66 4.68
C LEU A 64 17.53 -15.18 4.60
N SER A 65 17.06 -15.78 5.66
CA SER A 65 15.66 -16.26 5.77
C SER A 65 14.67 -15.10 5.87
N ASN A 66 15.09 -13.95 6.39
CA ASN A 66 14.30 -12.75 6.50
C ASN A 66 15.11 -11.52 6.04
N PRO A 67 14.74 -10.87 4.90
CA PRO A 67 15.48 -9.72 4.38
C PRO A 67 15.37 -8.47 5.27
N ASN A 68 14.43 -8.44 6.20
CA ASN A 68 14.24 -7.34 7.14
C ASN A 68 15.05 -7.53 8.44
N LEU A 69 15.80 -8.63 8.57
CA LEU A 69 16.54 -8.96 9.78
C LEU A 69 18.04 -9.03 9.47
N ILE A 70 18.69 -7.88 9.47
CA ILE A 70 20.14 -7.73 9.43
C ILE A 70 20.62 -6.90 10.62
N TYR A 71 21.85 -7.13 11.07
CA TYR A 71 22.39 -6.55 12.29
C TYR A 71 23.59 -5.64 12.01
N VAL A 72 23.74 -4.58 12.76
CA VAL A 72 24.94 -3.74 12.72
C VAL A 72 26.18 -4.60 12.95
N GLY A 73 27.18 -4.46 12.07
CA GLY A 73 28.39 -5.30 12.05
C GLY A 73 28.24 -6.60 11.24
N GLN A 74 27.06 -6.98 10.79
CA GLN A 74 26.88 -8.13 9.91
C GLN A 74 27.56 -7.88 8.57
N VAL A 75 28.36 -8.86 8.10
CA VAL A 75 29.00 -8.79 6.78
C VAL A 75 28.11 -9.46 5.75
N LEU A 76 27.75 -8.74 4.71
CA LEU A 76 26.92 -9.22 3.61
C LEU A 76 27.74 -9.32 2.33
N LEU A 77 27.65 -10.46 1.66
CA LEU A 77 28.13 -10.62 0.29
C LEU A 77 27.18 -9.88 -0.66
N ILE A 78 27.71 -8.97 -1.46
CA ILE A 78 26.96 -8.22 -2.45
C ILE A 78 27.24 -8.83 -3.82
N PRO A 79 26.24 -9.44 -4.49
CA PRO A 79 26.42 -10.03 -5.81
C PRO A 79 26.67 -8.93 -6.86
N ALA A 80 27.33 -9.28 -7.96
CA ALA A 80 27.54 -8.35 -9.06
C ALA A 80 26.19 -7.94 -9.70
N PRO A 81 26.05 -6.67 -10.14
CA PRO A 81 24.85 -6.23 -10.85
C PRO A 81 24.57 -7.11 -12.09
N GLY A 82 23.32 -7.59 -12.23
CA GLY A 82 22.90 -8.41 -13.38
C GLY A 82 23.09 -9.92 -13.25
N THR A 83 23.64 -10.43 -12.14
CA THR A 83 23.66 -11.87 -11.88
C THR A 83 22.32 -12.29 -11.28
N VAL A 84 21.50 -12.99 -12.08
CA VAL A 84 20.33 -13.73 -11.55
C VAL A 84 20.88 -15.08 -11.07
N PRO A 85 20.84 -15.40 -9.77
CA PRO A 85 21.22 -16.74 -9.31
C PRO A 85 20.21 -17.74 -9.87
N VAL A 86 20.71 -18.77 -10.56
CA VAL A 86 19.91 -19.94 -10.94
C VAL A 86 19.48 -20.62 -9.64
N PRO A 87 18.18 -20.89 -9.42
CA PRO A 87 17.75 -21.64 -8.24
C PRO A 87 18.41 -23.01 -8.25
N PRO A 88 18.91 -23.50 -7.12
CA PRO A 88 19.34 -24.90 -7.05
C PRO A 88 18.10 -25.78 -7.32
N THR A 89 18.27 -26.73 -8.22
CA THR A 89 17.30 -27.75 -8.57
C THR A 89 16.73 -28.36 -7.29
N ALA A 90 15.41 -28.26 -7.11
CA ALA A 90 14.74 -28.83 -5.98
C ALA A 90 14.96 -30.33 -5.98
N THR A 91 15.81 -30.81 -5.08
CA THR A 91 15.79 -32.20 -4.69
C THR A 91 14.47 -32.44 -3.98
N THR A 92 13.64 -33.25 -4.61
CA THR A 92 12.40 -33.79 -4.06
C THR A 92 12.70 -34.46 -2.73
N SER A 93 12.45 -33.75 -1.63
CA SER A 93 12.43 -34.38 -0.32
C SER A 93 11.08 -35.09 -0.20
N THR A 94 11.15 -36.37 -0.18
CA THR A 94 10.07 -37.29 0.22
C THR A 94 9.42 -36.78 1.51
N PRO A 95 8.07 -36.78 1.60
CA PRO A 95 7.41 -36.40 2.85
C PRO A 95 7.80 -37.39 3.93
N VAL A 96 8.42 -36.91 4.99
CA VAL A 96 8.61 -37.67 6.22
C VAL A 96 7.20 -37.97 6.79
N PRO A 97 6.85 -39.21 7.12
CA PRO A 97 5.55 -39.54 7.69
C PRO A 97 5.37 -38.77 9.01
N VAL A 98 4.28 -38.04 9.11
CA VAL A 98 3.85 -37.38 10.36
C VAL A 98 3.46 -38.51 11.32
N PRO A 99 4.05 -38.63 12.50
CA PRO A 99 3.63 -39.63 13.47
C PRO A 99 2.18 -39.35 13.90
N THR A 100 1.30 -40.33 13.73
CA THR A 100 -0.04 -40.32 14.32
C THR A 100 0.10 -40.60 15.81
N GLN A 101 -0.11 -39.57 16.63
CA GLN A 101 0.04 -39.67 18.09
C GLN A 101 -1.29 -39.39 18.80
N PRO A 102 -1.59 -40.11 19.93
CA PRO A 102 -2.85 -39.96 20.66
C PRO A 102 -3.09 -38.61 21.28
N ALA A 103 -4.36 -38.26 21.46
CA ALA A 103 -4.79 -36.98 22.04
C ALA A 103 -4.26 -36.78 23.48
N GLY A 104 -3.67 -35.59 23.73
CA GLY A 104 -3.28 -35.16 25.08
C GLY A 104 -1.78 -35.16 25.39
N GLN A 105 -0.89 -35.38 24.40
CA GLN A 105 0.55 -35.40 24.63
C GLN A 105 1.16 -34.00 24.29
N VAL A 106 2.17 -33.65 25.10
CA VAL A 106 3.02 -32.46 24.87
C VAL A 106 4.32 -32.92 24.23
N VAL A 107 4.69 -32.34 23.09
CA VAL A 107 5.94 -32.60 22.36
C VAL A 107 6.91 -31.47 22.59
N GLU A 108 8.17 -31.76 22.94
CA GLU A 108 9.22 -30.73 22.93
C GLU A 108 9.65 -30.43 21.50
N TYR A 109 9.68 -29.14 21.17
CA TYR A 109 10.11 -28.63 19.86
C TYR A 109 11.19 -27.55 20.03
N ILE A 110 12.26 -27.65 19.29
CA ILE A 110 13.31 -26.60 19.23
C ILE A 110 13.03 -25.74 18.02
N VAL A 111 12.80 -24.45 18.26
CA VAL A 111 12.54 -23.47 17.21
C VAL A 111 13.71 -23.41 16.24
N LYS A 112 13.40 -23.58 14.95
CA LYS A 112 14.36 -23.58 13.86
C LYS A 112 14.36 -22.22 13.15
N PRO A 113 15.43 -21.88 12.38
CA PRO A 113 15.40 -20.71 11.52
C PRO A 113 14.18 -20.73 10.58
N GLY A 114 13.45 -19.62 10.54
CA GLY A 114 12.23 -19.48 9.73
C GLY A 114 10.94 -19.98 10.39
N ASP A 115 10.98 -20.38 11.67
CA ASP A 115 9.78 -20.73 12.42
C ASP A 115 9.11 -19.50 13.07
N TRP A 116 7.78 -19.54 13.09
CA TRP A 116 6.93 -18.65 13.90
C TRP A 116 5.80 -19.48 14.51
N LEU A 117 5.23 -19.01 15.62
CA LEU A 117 4.27 -19.82 16.40
C LEU A 117 3.09 -20.33 15.57
N ALA A 118 2.58 -19.54 14.62
CA ALA A 118 1.46 -20.00 13.78
C ALA A 118 1.87 -21.11 12.80
N LYS A 119 3.12 -21.12 12.31
CA LYS A 119 3.64 -22.24 11.51
C LYS A 119 3.76 -23.49 12.36
N ILE A 120 4.37 -23.39 13.54
CA ILE A 120 4.52 -24.50 14.48
C ILE A 120 3.15 -25.03 14.89
N ALA A 121 2.19 -24.16 15.21
CA ALA A 121 0.83 -24.57 15.56
C ALA A 121 0.15 -25.38 14.45
N ARG A 122 0.28 -24.93 13.21
CA ARG A 122 -0.25 -25.66 12.04
C ARG A 122 0.44 -27.00 11.84
N ASP A 123 1.77 -27.05 11.93
CA ASP A 123 2.57 -28.24 11.67
C ASP A 123 2.29 -29.32 12.73
N PHE A 124 1.97 -28.91 13.97
CA PHE A 124 1.62 -29.80 15.09
C PHE A 124 0.11 -29.95 15.32
N LYS A 125 -0.74 -29.41 14.43
CA LYS A 125 -2.22 -29.48 14.51
C LYS A 125 -2.75 -28.98 15.87
N THR A 126 -2.21 -27.89 16.36
CA THR A 126 -2.59 -27.23 17.59
C THR A 126 -2.88 -25.74 17.33
N THR A 127 -3.07 -24.93 18.36
CA THR A 127 -3.32 -23.50 18.23
C THR A 127 -2.15 -22.68 18.77
N VAL A 128 -1.97 -21.45 18.22
CA VAL A 128 -1.00 -20.48 18.75
C VAL A 128 -1.28 -20.19 20.23
N ALA A 129 -2.56 -20.10 20.60
CA ALA A 129 -2.97 -19.87 21.99
C ALA A 129 -2.57 -21.01 22.91
N ALA A 130 -2.75 -22.27 22.48
CA ALA A 130 -2.37 -23.45 23.27
C ALA A 130 -0.85 -23.50 23.47
N ILE A 131 -0.05 -23.23 22.41
CA ILE A 131 1.41 -23.18 22.54
C ILE A 131 1.83 -22.05 23.47
N ALA A 132 1.23 -20.86 23.30
CA ALA A 132 1.57 -19.68 24.11
C ALA A 132 1.24 -19.92 25.59
N GLN A 133 0.09 -20.50 25.89
CA GLN A 133 -0.33 -20.84 27.27
C GLN A 133 0.60 -21.86 27.91
N GLU A 134 0.91 -22.96 27.19
CA GLU A 134 1.78 -24.03 27.70
C GLU A 134 3.21 -23.51 27.99
N ASN A 135 3.68 -22.55 27.21
CA ASN A 135 5.04 -21.98 27.34
C ASN A 135 5.09 -20.65 28.06
N LYS A 136 3.98 -20.13 28.58
CA LYS A 136 3.87 -18.81 29.24
C LYS A 136 4.38 -17.67 28.34
N ILE A 137 4.15 -17.77 27.02
CA ILE A 137 4.55 -16.77 26.05
C ILE A 137 3.52 -15.64 26.08
N THR A 138 3.92 -14.47 26.50
CA THR A 138 3.07 -13.28 26.56
C THR A 138 3.00 -12.55 25.20
N ASN A 139 4.05 -12.67 24.39
CA ASN A 139 4.09 -12.11 23.04
C ASN A 139 4.26 -13.25 22.01
N VAL A 140 3.15 -13.63 21.38
CA VAL A 140 3.09 -14.75 20.42
C VAL A 140 3.92 -14.52 19.13
N ASN A 141 4.36 -13.28 18.90
CA ASN A 141 5.21 -12.93 17.76
C ASN A 141 6.70 -12.97 18.08
N LEU A 142 7.05 -13.34 19.31
CA LEU A 142 8.45 -13.31 19.77
C LEU A 142 8.86 -14.71 20.28
N ILE A 143 9.44 -15.48 19.37
CA ILE A 143 10.15 -16.73 19.67
C ILE A 143 11.55 -16.69 19.05
N TYR A 144 12.50 -17.42 19.61
CA TYR A 144 13.91 -17.36 19.20
C TYR A 144 14.37 -18.72 18.66
N VAL A 145 15.20 -18.69 17.63
CA VAL A 145 15.89 -19.92 17.14
C VAL A 145 16.65 -20.57 18.29
N GLY A 146 16.46 -21.88 18.46
CA GLY A 146 17.01 -22.64 19.58
C GLY A 146 16.11 -22.63 20.85
N GLN A 147 15.06 -21.83 20.89
CA GLN A 147 14.11 -21.86 22.00
C GLN A 147 13.40 -23.21 22.05
N LYS A 148 13.34 -23.82 23.24
CA LYS A 148 12.55 -25.03 23.48
C LYS A 148 11.11 -24.66 23.74
N LEU A 149 10.20 -25.24 22.97
CA LEU A 149 8.76 -25.08 23.14
C LEU A 149 8.12 -26.41 23.47
N ARG A 150 7.21 -26.41 24.42
CA ARG A 150 6.30 -27.51 24.71
C ARG A 150 5.06 -27.34 23.85
N ILE A 151 4.84 -28.25 22.92
CA ILE A 151 3.74 -28.16 21.95
C ILE A 151 2.64 -29.16 22.38
N PRO A 152 1.48 -28.69 22.82
CA PRO A 152 0.34 -29.58 23.08
C PRO A 152 -0.21 -30.09 21.75
N VAL A 153 -0.05 -31.37 21.49
CA VAL A 153 -0.52 -32.04 20.28
C VAL A 153 -1.78 -32.85 20.57
N GLY A 154 -2.76 -32.80 19.66
CA GLY A 154 -3.97 -33.59 19.75
C GLY A 154 -4.91 -33.17 20.88
N THR A 155 -4.78 -32.03 21.48
CA THR A 155 -5.92 -31.36 22.04
C THR A 155 -6.80 -30.91 20.87
N GLY A 156 -7.53 -31.86 20.32
CA GLY A 156 -8.83 -31.60 19.71
C GLY A 156 -9.80 -31.10 20.80
N VAL A 157 -9.41 -30.14 21.58
CA VAL A 157 -10.33 -29.10 21.95
C VAL A 157 -10.61 -28.44 20.59
N VAL A 158 -11.64 -28.95 19.94
CA VAL A 158 -12.66 -28.05 19.45
C VAL A 158 -12.92 -27.16 20.66
N VAL A 159 -12.06 -26.13 20.86
CA VAL A 159 -12.56 -24.88 21.41
C VAL A 159 -13.77 -24.71 20.51
N PRO A 160 -15.03 -24.72 21.05
CA PRO A 160 -16.12 -24.27 20.22
C PRO A 160 -15.52 -22.97 19.69
N VAL A 161 -15.13 -22.98 18.40
CA VAL A 161 -14.93 -21.73 17.65
C VAL A 161 -16.08 -20.97 18.21
N PRO A 162 -15.84 -19.83 19.02
CA PRO A 162 -16.97 -19.13 19.51
C PRO A 162 -17.77 -19.09 18.26
N THR A 163 -18.87 -19.91 18.22
CA THR A 163 -19.71 -19.96 17.06
C THR A 163 -20.00 -18.51 16.92
N THR A 164 -19.13 -17.88 16.13
CA THR A 164 -19.39 -16.54 15.62
C THR A 164 -20.80 -16.80 15.19
N PRO A 165 -21.78 -16.24 15.92
CA PRO A 165 -23.18 -16.50 15.63
C PRO A 165 -23.21 -16.38 14.14
N PRO A 166 -23.69 -17.42 13.41
CA PRO A 166 -23.46 -17.64 11.99
C PRO A 166 -23.32 -16.27 11.44
N VAL A 167 -22.16 -15.92 10.79
CA VAL A 167 -21.96 -14.57 10.30
C VAL A 167 -23.26 -14.30 9.67
N VAL A 168 -24.13 -13.63 10.43
CA VAL A 168 -25.33 -13.05 9.89
C VAL A 168 -24.66 -12.16 8.90
N VAL A 169 -24.55 -12.66 7.67
CA VAL A 169 -24.38 -11.83 6.52
C VAL A 169 -25.62 -10.96 6.68
N ASN A 170 -25.48 -9.90 7.47
CA ASN A 170 -26.49 -8.89 7.56
C ASN A 170 -26.68 -8.56 6.10
N PRO A 171 -27.86 -8.86 5.56
CA PRO A 171 -28.13 -8.56 4.17
C PRO A 171 -27.62 -7.14 3.99
N PRO A 172 -26.85 -6.84 2.93
CA PRO A 172 -26.22 -5.54 2.71
C PRO A 172 -27.27 -4.51 3.12
N PRO A 173 -26.94 -3.55 4.00
CA PRO A 173 -27.93 -2.73 4.67
C PRO A 173 -28.97 -2.34 3.63
N THR A 174 -30.23 -2.73 3.87
CA THR A 174 -31.36 -2.54 2.94
C THR A 174 -31.67 -1.05 2.83
N GLY A 175 -30.83 -0.34 2.18
CA GLY A 175 -30.65 1.04 1.89
C GLY A 175 -29.27 1.14 1.30
N GLY A 176 -29.03 0.47 0.15
CA GLY A 176 -27.76 0.49 -0.56
C GLY A 176 -27.43 1.94 -0.87
N SER A 177 -26.52 2.54 -0.10
CA SER A 177 -25.88 3.78 -0.52
C SER A 177 -25.24 3.47 -1.86
N SER A 178 -25.78 4.05 -2.94
CA SER A 178 -25.24 3.88 -4.27
C SER A 178 -23.77 4.26 -4.24
N PHE A 179 -22.88 3.39 -4.75
CA PHE A 179 -21.48 3.70 -4.92
C PHE A 179 -21.33 5.01 -5.70
N GLU A 180 -20.53 5.94 -5.21
CA GLU A 180 -20.28 7.23 -5.82
C GLU A 180 -18.79 7.39 -6.16
N LEU A 181 -18.52 8.13 -7.25
CA LEU A 181 -17.18 8.36 -7.77
C LEU A 181 -16.86 9.85 -7.74
N GLY A 182 -15.61 10.18 -7.41
CA GLY A 182 -15.07 11.52 -7.46
C GLY A 182 -13.59 11.56 -7.73
N GLY A 183 -13.03 12.77 -7.73
CA GLY A 183 -11.60 12.99 -7.92
C GLY A 183 -11.05 14.08 -7.02
N GLN A 184 -9.80 13.90 -6.57
CA GLN A 184 -9.06 14.91 -5.84
C GLN A 184 -8.44 15.89 -6.84
N VAL A 185 -8.69 17.17 -6.64
CA VAL A 185 -8.27 18.25 -7.53
C VAL A 185 -7.47 19.32 -6.78
N THR A 186 -6.61 20.04 -7.50
CA THR A 186 -5.98 21.27 -7.01
C THR A 186 -6.91 22.47 -7.15
N GLY A 187 -7.80 22.44 -8.15
CA GLY A 187 -8.77 23.47 -8.42
C GLY A 187 -9.73 23.07 -9.53
N LEU A 188 -10.82 23.80 -9.67
CA LEU A 188 -11.79 23.60 -10.75
C LEU A 188 -11.58 24.65 -11.84
N ASN A 189 -10.91 24.26 -12.91
CA ASN A 189 -10.84 24.99 -14.16
C ASN A 189 -11.64 24.25 -15.25
N PRO A 190 -11.92 24.84 -16.42
CA PRO A 190 -12.73 24.20 -17.46
C PRO A 190 -12.22 22.84 -17.92
N ASN A 191 -10.90 22.61 -17.94
CA ASN A 191 -10.32 21.33 -18.32
C ASN A 191 -10.54 20.27 -17.24
N THR A 192 -10.28 20.60 -15.97
CA THR A 192 -10.52 19.72 -14.83
C THR A 192 -11.99 19.35 -14.73
N GLU A 193 -12.90 20.32 -14.93
CA GLU A 193 -14.36 20.07 -14.96
C GLU A 193 -14.75 19.10 -16.09
N ALA A 194 -14.25 19.33 -17.30
CA ALA A 194 -14.53 18.46 -18.45
C ALA A 194 -14.09 17.02 -18.20
N VAL A 195 -12.90 16.82 -17.59
CA VAL A 195 -12.38 15.50 -17.22
C VAL A 195 -13.26 14.83 -16.16
N LEU A 196 -13.63 15.53 -15.09
CA LEU A 196 -14.52 14.99 -14.06
C LEU A 196 -15.85 14.51 -14.65
N ARG A 197 -16.47 15.33 -15.50
CA ARG A 197 -17.74 14.99 -16.17
C ARG A 197 -17.59 13.81 -17.13
N SER A 198 -16.53 13.79 -17.94
CA SER A 198 -16.27 12.69 -18.89
C SER A 198 -16.05 11.34 -18.18
N ALA A 199 -15.52 11.37 -16.96
CA ALA A 199 -15.32 10.20 -16.11
C ALA A 199 -16.54 9.87 -15.22
N LYS A 200 -17.70 10.56 -15.40
CA LYS A 200 -18.91 10.43 -14.57
C LYS A 200 -18.67 10.62 -13.08
N MET A 201 -17.77 11.51 -12.70
CA MET A 201 -17.51 11.86 -11.31
C MET A 201 -18.49 12.91 -10.82
N ALA A 202 -19.21 12.60 -9.74
CA ALA A 202 -20.13 13.51 -9.09
C ALA A 202 -19.52 14.29 -7.93
N TRP A 203 -18.35 13.86 -7.45
CA TRP A 203 -17.66 14.43 -6.30
C TRP A 203 -16.34 15.05 -6.68
N VAL A 204 -16.00 16.14 -5.99
CA VAL A 204 -14.66 16.74 -5.99
C VAL A 204 -14.11 16.78 -4.57
N LYS A 205 -12.89 16.29 -4.39
CA LYS A 205 -12.17 16.37 -3.12
C LYS A 205 -11.12 17.45 -3.18
N PHE A 206 -11.11 18.28 -2.15
CA PHE A 206 -10.01 19.22 -1.85
C PHE A 206 -9.37 18.85 -0.52
N GLN A 207 -8.05 18.76 -0.48
CA GLN A 207 -7.33 18.69 0.78
C GLN A 207 -6.94 20.10 1.21
N ILE A 208 -7.40 20.52 2.38
CA ILE A 208 -7.24 21.88 2.89
C ILE A 208 -6.67 21.87 4.31
N GLN A 209 -6.01 22.95 4.67
CA GLN A 209 -5.60 23.19 6.06
C GLN A 209 -6.79 23.71 6.88
N VAL A 210 -6.80 23.39 8.16
CA VAL A 210 -7.71 24.04 9.11
C VAL A 210 -7.51 25.57 9.03
N ASN A 211 -8.60 26.32 9.05
CA ASN A 211 -8.64 27.77 8.90
C ASN A 211 -8.23 28.28 7.49
N ASP A 212 -8.28 27.45 6.46
CA ASP A 212 -8.13 27.90 5.07
C ASP A 212 -9.24 28.90 4.74
N GLY A 213 -8.84 30.17 4.50
CA GLY A 213 -9.77 31.26 4.18
C GLY A 213 -10.46 31.11 2.83
N ASN A 214 -9.94 30.25 1.92
CA ASN A 214 -10.51 30.02 0.59
C ASN A 214 -11.57 28.91 0.58
N ALA A 215 -11.68 28.12 1.64
CA ALA A 215 -12.53 26.92 1.66
C ALA A 215 -14.00 27.22 1.30
N GLN A 216 -14.54 28.37 1.75
CA GLN A 216 -15.92 28.75 1.42
C GLN A 216 -16.08 29.12 -0.06
N ALA A 217 -15.11 29.82 -0.66
CA ALA A 217 -15.14 30.15 -2.08
C ALA A 217 -15.00 28.89 -2.95
N ILE A 218 -14.11 27.98 -2.56
CA ILE A 218 -13.95 26.65 -3.20
C ILE A 218 -15.26 25.88 -3.16
N LEU A 219 -15.92 25.83 -2.00
CA LEU A 219 -17.21 25.16 -1.82
C LEU A 219 -18.28 25.75 -2.74
N GLN A 220 -18.43 27.08 -2.73
CA GLN A 220 -19.45 27.77 -3.53
C GLN A 220 -19.22 27.55 -5.03
N ASN A 221 -17.98 27.66 -5.50
CA ASN A 221 -17.65 27.41 -6.90
C ASN A 221 -17.97 25.98 -7.33
N ALA A 222 -17.56 24.98 -6.56
CA ALA A 222 -17.82 23.57 -6.88
C ALA A 222 -19.33 23.26 -6.86
N LYS A 223 -20.09 23.82 -5.91
CA LYS A 223 -21.55 23.68 -5.83
C LYS A 223 -22.25 24.36 -7.01
N ALA A 224 -21.80 25.54 -7.43
CA ALA A 224 -22.35 26.23 -8.61
C ALA A 224 -22.16 25.40 -9.91
N LEU A 225 -21.06 24.62 -9.98
CA LEU A 225 -20.83 23.68 -11.06
C LEU A 225 -21.58 22.34 -10.88
N GLY A 226 -22.36 22.16 -9.81
CA GLY A 226 -23.19 20.97 -9.57
C GLY A 226 -22.45 19.78 -8.98
N PHE A 227 -21.22 19.95 -8.47
CA PHE A 227 -20.50 18.89 -7.80
C PHE A 227 -20.85 18.77 -6.32
N LYS A 228 -20.79 17.57 -5.79
CA LYS A 228 -20.69 17.32 -4.35
C LYS A 228 -19.28 17.60 -3.89
N VAL A 229 -19.14 18.22 -2.72
CA VAL A 229 -17.85 18.70 -2.22
C VAL A 229 -17.40 17.89 -1.01
N PHE A 230 -16.21 17.33 -1.10
CA PHE A 230 -15.54 16.62 -0.05
C PHE A 230 -14.28 17.38 0.38
N PHE A 231 -14.20 17.77 1.65
CA PHE A 231 -12.99 18.34 2.24
C PHE A 231 -12.24 17.31 3.07
N GLY A 232 -10.98 17.00 2.69
CA GLY A 232 -9.99 16.42 3.58
C GLY A 232 -9.35 17.54 4.39
N VAL A 233 -9.66 17.63 5.69
CA VAL A 233 -9.17 18.74 6.52
C VAL A 233 -8.01 18.25 7.38
N VAL A 234 -6.83 18.85 7.20
CA VAL A 234 -5.63 18.60 8.00
C VAL A 234 -5.27 19.85 8.79
N GLY A 235 -4.34 19.72 9.71
CA GLY A 235 -3.91 20.83 10.53
C GLY A 235 -2.47 20.72 11.01
N ASP A 236 -2.07 21.54 11.96
CA ASP A 236 -0.75 21.45 12.56
C ASP A 236 -0.65 20.23 13.47
N LYS A 237 0.12 19.24 13.04
CA LYS A 237 0.34 18.01 13.82
C LYS A 237 0.95 18.27 15.21
N ASN A 238 1.70 19.36 15.37
CA ASN A 238 2.32 19.70 16.66
C ASN A 238 1.29 20.27 17.66
N GLN A 239 0.11 20.68 17.17
CA GLN A 239 -0.98 21.22 18.00
C GLN A 239 -2.13 20.22 18.17
N VAL A 240 -2.18 19.17 17.38
CA VAL A 240 -3.35 18.27 17.31
C VAL A 240 -3.74 17.63 18.66
N LEU A 241 -2.80 17.49 19.59
CA LEU A 241 -3.06 16.97 20.94
C LEU A 241 -3.48 18.05 21.95
N ASN A 242 -3.43 19.32 21.58
CA ASN A 242 -3.91 20.42 22.41
C ASN A 242 -5.45 20.47 22.36
N ALA A 243 -6.11 20.43 23.52
CA ALA A 243 -7.57 20.38 23.60
C ALA A 243 -8.24 21.63 22.99
N GLN A 244 -7.68 22.82 23.19
CA GLN A 244 -8.19 24.07 22.62
C GLN A 244 -8.02 24.11 21.11
N TYR A 245 -6.91 23.58 20.60
CA TYR A 245 -6.71 23.43 19.15
C TYR A 245 -7.75 22.46 18.54
N GLN A 246 -8.02 21.34 19.20
CA GLN A 246 -9.06 20.40 18.78
C GLN A 246 -10.44 21.05 18.76
N ASP A 247 -10.76 21.91 19.73
CA ASP A 247 -12.04 22.64 19.77
C ASP A 247 -12.12 23.65 18.61
N SER A 248 -11.03 24.34 18.29
CA SER A 248 -10.94 25.24 17.15
C SER A 248 -11.06 24.49 15.82
N TYR A 249 -10.41 23.32 15.71
CA TYR A 249 -10.53 22.42 14.54
C TYR A 249 -11.98 21.97 14.36
N ALA A 250 -12.63 21.50 15.44
CA ALA A 250 -14.02 21.06 15.41
C ALA A 250 -14.97 22.19 14.98
N ALA A 251 -14.77 23.40 15.52
CA ALA A 251 -15.55 24.57 15.12
C ALA A 251 -15.39 24.89 13.62
N TYR A 252 -14.17 24.81 13.09
CA TYR A 252 -13.90 25.04 11.67
C TYR A 252 -14.61 24.03 10.76
N VAL A 253 -14.49 22.72 11.05
CA VAL A 253 -15.17 21.70 10.23
C VAL A 253 -16.67 21.75 10.39
N GLY A 254 -17.20 22.14 11.56
CA GLY A 254 -18.62 22.40 11.78
C GLY A 254 -19.13 23.55 10.92
N ASN A 255 -18.33 24.62 10.73
CA ASN A 255 -18.65 25.74 9.86
C ASN A 255 -18.66 25.32 8.38
N LEU A 256 -17.74 24.47 7.93
CA LEU A 256 -17.76 23.92 6.57
C LEU A 256 -19.01 23.09 6.32
N ALA A 257 -19.41 22.26 7.27
CA ALA A 257 -20.67 21.50 7.19
C ALA A 257 -21.89 22.43 7.08
N ARG A 258 -21.97 23.46 7.93
CA ARG A 258 -23.05 24.48 7.90
C ARG A 258 -23.09 25.22 6.58
N ALA A 259 -21.91 25.48 5.95
CA ALA A 259 -21.81 26.12 4.65
C ALA A 259 -22.25 25.20 3.49
N GLY A 260 -22.45 23.89 3.74
CA GLY A 260 -22.98 22.94 2.76
C GLY A 260 -21.96 21.94 2.19
N ALA A 261 -20.82 21.72 2.86
CA ALA A 261 -19.92 20.60 2.52
C ALA A 261 -20.67 19.27 2.59
N ASP A 262 -20.52 18.40 1.56
CA ASP A 262 -21.23 17.12 1.50
C ASP A 262 -20.50 16.01 2.26
N ALA A 263 -19.18 16.08 2.33
CA ALA A 263 -18.35 15.18 3.12
C ALA A 263 -17.15 15.91 3.74
N ILE A 264 -16.75 15.45 4.92
CA ILE A 264 -15.55 15.92 5.61
C ILE A 264 -14.80 14.72 6.16
N GLN A 265 -13.53 14.57 5.73
CA GLN A 265 -12.57 13.66 6.34
C GLN A 265 -11.84 14.41 7.45
N VAL A 266 -11.86 13.82 8.63
CA VAL A 266 -11.20 14.38 9.82
C VAL A 266 -9.77 13.88 9.87
N TRP A 267 -8.82 14.73 9.51
CA TRP A 267 -7.39 14.44 9.43
C TRP A 267 -7.00 13.48 8.31
N ASN A 268 -5.67 13.20 8.22
CA ASN A 268 -5.05 12.34 7.22
C ASN A 268 -3.95 11.50 7.85
N GLU A 269 -3.76 10.26 7.44
CA GLU A 269 -2.64 9.34 7.71
C GLU A 269 -2.06 9.37 9.15
N MET A 270 -2.92 9.32 10.16
CA MET A 270 -2.59 9.48 11.59
C MET A 270 -1.68 8.37 12.16
N ASN A 271 -1.41 7.35 11.37
CA ASN A 271 -0.56 6.21 11.74
C ASN A 271 0.91 6.40 11.37
N ILE A 272 1.30 7.58 10.82
CA ILE A 272 2.69 7.89 10.47
C ILE A 272 3.12 9.26 11.00
N ASP A 273 4.42 9.40 11.32
CA ASP A 273 4.97 10.61 11.95
C ASP A 273 5.11 11.81 10.99
N ARG A 274 4.85 11.61 9.71
CA ARG A 274 4.70 12.71 8.76
C ARG A 274 3.44 13.54 9.05
N GLU A 275 2.36 12.86 9.42
CA GLU A 275 1.03 13.45 9.61
C GLU A 275 0.60 13.56 11.07
N TRP A 276 1.25 12.85 12.00
CA TRP A 276 0.92 12.81 13.41
C TRP A 276 2.19 13.00 14.27
N PRO A 277 2.10 13.54 15.50
CA PRO A 277 3.29 13.79 16.32
C PRO A 277 4.09 12.50 16.58
N THR A 278 5.40 12.56 16.34
CA THR A 278 6.32 11.44 16.57
C THR A 278 6.24 10.97 18.04
N GLY A 279 6.13 9.66 18.26
CA GLY A 279 5.99 9.07 19.59
C GLY A 279 4.57 9.14 20.16
N GLN A 280 3.62 9.77 19.48
CA GLN A 280 2.24 9.94 19.91
C GLN A 280 1.23 9.27 18.96
N ILE A 281 1.69 8.38 18.08
CA ILE A 281 0.79 7.61 17.20
C ILE A 281 -0.08 6.69 18.05
N ASN A 282 -1.35 7.08 18.22
CA ASN A 282 -2.31 6.40 19.06
C ASN A 282 -3.74 6.68 18.58
N ALA A 283 -4.46 5.65 18.21
CA ALA A 283 -5.82 5.75 17.71
C ALA A 283 -6.79 6.40 18.71
N ALA A 284 -6.62 6.17 20.02
CA ALA A 284 -7.49 6.79 21.03
C ALA A 284 -7.31 8.31 21.09
N LEU A 285 -6.07 8.81 20.90
CA LEU A 285 -5.83 10.26 20.82
C LEU A 285 -6.48 10.88 19.57
N TYR A 286 -6.41 10.17 18.44
CA TYR A 286 -7.10 10.61 17.23
C TYR A 286 -8.64 10.60 17.41
N VAL A 287 -9.19 9.58 18.06
CA VAL A 287 -10.64 9.47 18.27
C VAL A 287 -11.19 10.61 19.14
N GLN A 288 -10.38 11.21 20.01
CA GLN A 288 -10.78 12.42 20.75
C GLN A 288 -11.04 13.60 19.80
N LEU A 289 -10.16 13.82 18.81
CA LEU A 289 -10.37 14.82 17.77
C LEU A 289 -11.59 14.48 16.91
N LEU A 290 -11.71 13.22 16.49
CA LEU A 290 -12.81 12.73 15.65
C LEU A 290 -14.17 12.95 16.33
N GLN A 291 -14.27 12.66 17.62
CA GLN A 291 -15.51 12.84 18.42
C GLN A 291 -15.95 14.32 18.44
N LYS A 292 -15.02 15.25 18.71
CA LYS A 292 -15.31 16.68 18.70
C LYS A 292 -15.72 17.16 17.32
N ALA A 293 -14.98 16.75 16.29
CA ALA A 293 -15.28 17.10 14.91
C ALA A 293 -16.63 16.55 14.47
N TYR A 294 -16.95 15.29 14.77
CA TYR A 294 -18.24 14.67 14.45
C TYR A 294 -19.40 15.45 15.06
N ALA A 295 -19.34 15.76 16.35
CA ALA A 295 -20.38 16.54 17.03
C ALA A 295 -20.61 17.90 16.35
N ALA A 296 -19.53 18.61 16.03
CA ALA A 296 -19.60 19.93 15.39
C ALA A 296 -20.12 19.86 13.94
N ILE A 297 -19.68 18.85 13.16
CA ILE A 297 -20.15 18.62 11.79
C ILE A 297 -21.64 18.32 11.79
N LYS A 298 -22.10 17.38 12.64
CA LYS A 298 -23.51 17.00 12.71
C LYS A 298 -24.42 18.10 13.24
N ALA A 299 -23.91 18.95 14.13
CA ALA A 299 -24.61 20.17 14.57
C ALA A 299 -24.65 21.23 13.45
N GLY A 300 -23.63 21.30 12.60
CA GLY A 300 -23.57 22.21 11.45
C GLY A 300 -24.54 21.80 10.35
N ASN A 301 -24.46 20.53 9.94
CA ASN A 301 -25.34 19.91 8.95
C ASN A 301 -25.37 18.39 9.18
N PRO A 302 -26.46 17.80 9.65
CA PRO A 302 -26.56 16.35 9.91
C PRO A 302 -26.39 15.50 8.64
N ALA A 303 -26.62 16.04 7.44
CA ALA A 303 -26.46 15.35 6.16
C ALA A 303 -25.00 15.25 5.71
N THR A 304 -24.09 16.09 6.21
CA THR A 304 -22.67 16.01 5.87
C THR A 304 -22.08 14.66 6.32
N LEU A 305 -21.48 13.96 5.37
CA LEU A 305 -20.82 12.67 5.61
C LEU A 305 -19.52 12.88 6.40
N VAL A 306 -19.42 12.26 7.56
CA VAL A 306 -18.18 12.27 8.36
C VAL A 306 -17.36 11.02 8.03
N ILE A 307 -16.14 11.23 7.54
CA ILE A 307 -15.21 10.17 7.17
C ILE A 307 -14.04 10.19 8.16
N THR A 308 -13.65 9.02 8.68
CA THR A 308 -12.41 8.95 9.48
C THR A 308 -11.22 9.38 8.63
N GLY A 309 -10.17 9.89 9.24
CA GLY A 309 -8.85 9.92 8.60
C GLY A 309 -8.52 8.51 8.09
N ALA A 310 -7.94 8.42 6.91
CA ALA A 310 -7.50 7.16 6.35
C ALA A 310 -6.05 6.90 6.80
N PRO A 311 -5.76 5.75 7.41
CA PRO A 311 -4.37 5.37 7.69
C PRO A 311 -3.57 5.21 6.40
N ALA A 312 -2.29 5.63 6.43
CA ALA A 312 -1.34 5.34 5.37
C ALA A 312 -1.21 3.81 5.22
N PRO A 313 -1.35 3.25 3.99
CA PRO A 313 -1.10 1.83 3.74
C PRO A 313 0.37 1.51 4.02
N THR A 314 0.66 0.72 5.05
CA THR A 314 2.05 0.46 5.41
C THR A 314 2.25 -0.82 6.21
N GLY A 315 3.38 -1.47 6.00
CA GLY A 315 3.94 -2.57 6.81
C GLY A 315 5.25 -2.17 7.49
N ALA A 316 5.54 -0.88 7.56
CA ALA A 316 6.87 -0.37 7.89
C ALA A 316 7.13 -0.20 9.40
N GLU A 317 6.20 -0.59 10.29
CA GLU A 317 6.38 -0.48 11.75
C GLU A 317 7.66 -1.17 12.23
N GLY A 318 7.96 -2.36 11.69
CA GLY A 318 9.18 -3.09 12.03
C GLY A 318 10.48 -2.40 11.58
N ALA A 319 10.41 -1.56 10.54
CA ALA A 319 11.57 -0.86 10.00
C ALA A 319 11.83 0.49 10.68
N PHE A 320 10.77 1.23 11.02
CA PHE A 320 10.88 2.59 11.57
C PHE A 320 10.54 2.69 13.06
N GLY A 321 9.94 1.65 13.62
CA GLY A 321 9.46 1.59 14.99
C GLY A 321 8.12 2.28 15.20
N ARG A 322 7.36 1.80 16.18
CA ARG A 322 5.98 2.24 16.47
C ARG A 322 5.87 3.73 16.83
N ALA A 323 6.94 4.35 17.29
CA ALA A 323 6.97 5.79 17.55
C ALA A 323 6.80 6.63 16.29
N ARG A 324 7.17 6.10 15.12
CA ARG A 324 7.15 6.78 13.84
C ARG A 324 6.09 6.27 12.87
N VAL A 325 5.78 4.98 12.94
CA VAL A 325 4.85 4.30 12.04
C VAL A 325 4.12 3.21 12.80
N GLN A 326 2.82 3.11 12.63
CA GLN A 326 2.03 1.94 13.00
C GLN A 326 1.43 1.32 11.73
N ASN A 327 1.50 -0.01 11.60
CA ASN A 327 0.90 -0.70 10.47
C ASN A 327 -0.60 -0.43 10.39
N ASP A 328 -1.12 -0.25 9.18
CA ASP A 328 -2.50 0.14 8.94
C ASP A 328 -3.52 -0.85 9.53
N ASP A 329 -3.30 -2.16 9.43
CA ASP A 329 -4.22 -3.17 9.98
C ASP A 329 -4.35 -3.08 11.51
N THR A 330 -3.22 -2.93 12.20
CA THR A 330 -3.23 -2.76 13.65
C THR A 330 -3.82 -1.42 14.04
N TYR A 331 -3.60 -0.37 13.24
CA TYR A 331 -4.19 0.94 13.49
C TYR A 331 -5.71 0.94 13.29
N TYR A 332 -6.23 0.26 12.24
CA TYR A 332 -7.69 0.06 12.06
C TYR A 332 -8.32 -0.68 13.25
N ALA A 333 -7.65 -1.73 13.74
CA ALA A 333 -8.11 -2.44 14.93
C ALA A 333 -8.12 -1.55 16.18
N ASP A 334 -7.10 -0.68 16.35
CA ASP A 334 -7.01 0.28 17.44
C ASP A 334 -8.09 1.38 17.33
N LEU A 335 -8.38 1.87 16.12
CA LEU A 335 -9.48 2.80 15.84
C LEU A 335 -10.85 2.20 16.26
N ALA A 336 -11.08 0.95 15.90
CA ALA A 336 -12.33 0.27 16.28
C ALA A 336 -12.45 0.12 17.80
N ARG A 337 -11.37 -0.30 18.47
CA ARG A 337 -11.33 -0.42 19.95
C ARG A 337 -11.52 0.92 20.64
N ALA A 338 -11.02 2.00 20.06
CA ALA A 338 -11.22 3.37 20.57
C ALA A 338 -12.63 3.92 20.27
N GLY A 339 -13.49 3.18 19.57
CA GLY A 339 -14.87 3.57 19.31
C GLY A 339 -15.07 4.52 18.13
N ALA A 340 -14.13 4.59 17.17
CA ALA A 340 -14.21 5.47 16.01
C ALA A 340 -15.50 5.28 15.20
N ALA A 341 -16.06 4.06 15.17
CA ALA A 341 -17.32 3.74 14.50
C ALA A 341 -18.52 4.60 14.97
N ASN A 342 -18.50 5.08 16.20
CA ASN A 342 -19.56 5.91 16.76
C ASN A 342 -19.52 7.37 16.25
N PHE A 343 -18.39 7.78 15.72
CA PHE A 343 -18.10 9.15 15.33
C PHE A 343 -17.73 9.28 13.85
N ALA A 344 -18.18 8.33 13.03
CA ALA A 344 -18.02 8.38 11.58
C ALA A 344 -19.16 7.65 10.87
N ASP A 345 -19.57 8.19 9.72
CA ASP A 345 -20.54 7.56 8.83
C ASP A 345 -19.86 6.56 7.90
N CYS A 346 -18.56 6.75 7.62
CA CYS A 346 -17.76 5.95 6.70
C CYS A 346 -16.31 5.82 7.19
N ILE A 347 -15.69 4.67 6.97
CA ILE A 347 -14.28 4.43 7.30
C ILE A 347 -13.40 4.86 6.14
N GLY A 348 -12.49 5.81 6.41
CA GLY A 348 -11.54 6.30 5.42
C GLY A 348 -10.49 5.25 5.06
N VAL A 349 -10.21 5.11 3.77
CA VAL A 349 -9.22 4.14 3.24
C VAL A 349 -8.36 4.83 2.19
N HIS A 350 -7.05 4.55 2.21
CA HIS A 350 -6.12 4.88 1.13
C HIS A 350 -5.65 3.63 0.41
N TYR A 351 -5.43 3.76 -0.90
CA TYR A 351 -4.79 2.75 -1.72
C TYR A 351 -4.03 3.40 -2.87
N ASN A 352 -2.72 3.56 -2.71
CA ASN A 352 -1.85 4.25 -3.67
C ASN A 352 -0.64 3.42 -4.10
N GLU A 353 -0.55 2.15 -3.69
CA GLU A 353 0.63 1.30 -3.89
C GLU A 353 0.48 0.24 -4.99
N GLY A 354 -0.63 0.20 -5.73
CA GLY A 354 -0.90 -0.85 -6.71
C GLY A 354 -0.06 -0.75 -7.98
N VAL A 355 0.45 -1.88 -8.47
CA VAL A 355 1.06 -2.05 -9.80
C VAL A 355 0.50 -3.27 -10.54
N VAL A 356 -0.51 -3.90 -9.98
CA VAL A 356 -1.21 -5.06 -10.56
C VAL A 356 -2.69 -4.74 -10.76
N PRO A 357 -3.41 -5.51 -11.61
CA PRO A 357 -4.86 -5.33 -11.78
C PRO A 357 -5.62 -5.28 -10.46
N ALA A 358 -6.63 -4.42 -10.38
CA ALA A 358 -7.34 -4.08 -9.14
C ALA A 358 -8.05 -5.26 -8.45
N THR A 359 -8.29 -6.36 -9.14
CA THR A 359 -8.93 -7.56 -8.58
C THR A 359 -7.96 -8.62 -8.06
N GLN A 360 -6.65 -8.43 -8.29
CA GLN A 360 -5.64 -9.41 -7.89
C GLN A 360 -5.32 -9.31 -6.40
N THR A 361 -4.95 -10.46 -5.82
CA THR A 361 -4.54 -10.63 -4.42
C THR A 361 -3.14 -11.22 -4.28
N SER A 362 -2.42 -11.36 -5.40
CA SER A 362 -1.05 -11.86 -5.50
C SER A 362 -0.40 -11.37 -6.79
N GLY A 363 0.93 -11.56 -6.92
CA GLY A 363 1.65 -11.29 -8.16
C GLY A 363 2.26 -9.89 -8.27
N ASP A 364 2.27 -9.11 -7.19
CA ASP A 364 3.07 -7.87 -7.16
C ASP A 364 4.56 -8.23 -7.22
N PRO A 365 5.36 -7.59 -8.10
CA PRO A 365 6.77 -7.93 -8.25
C PRO A 365 7.65 -7.58 -7.05
N ARG A 366 7.17 -6.75 -6.13
CA ARG A 366 7.91 -6.36 -4.92
C ARG A 366 7.86 -7.43 -3.84
N ASP A 367 6.66 -7.87 -3.52
CA ASP A 367 6.31 -8.84 -2.46
C ASP A 367 4.80 -9.09 -2.44
N ASN A 368 4.35 -9.99 -1.56
CA ASN A 368 2.92 -10.24 -1.34
C ASN A 368 2.37 -9.53 -0.09
N TYR A 369 2.94 -8.37 0.27
CA TYR A 369 2.42 -7.63 1.41
C TYR A 369 0.99 -7.11 1.12
N PRO A 370 0.06 -7.20 2.08
CA PRO A 370 -1.36 -6.93 1.83
C PRO A 370 -1.69 -5.54 1.26
N THR A 371 -0.87 -4.51 1.54
CA THR A 371 -1.12 -3.15 1.02
C THR A 371 -0.93 -3.03 -0.49
N ARG A 372 -0.32 -4.03 -1.14
CA ARG A 372 -0.12 -4.09 -2.60
C ARG A 372 -1.43 -4.35 -3.37
N TYR A 373 -2.46 -4.85 -2.69
CA TYR A 373 -3.66 -5.36 -3.34
C TYR A 373 -4.92 -4.68 -2.83
N LEU A 374 -5.72 -4.14 -3.75
CA LEU A 374 -6.95 -3.42 -3.42
C LEU A 374 -7.97 -4.28 -2.63
N PRO A 375 -8.21 -5.58 -2.99
CA PRO A 375 -9.14 -6.42 -2.23
C PRO A 375 -8.70 -6.64 -0.78
N THR A 376 -7.40 -6.78 -0.54
CA THR A 376 -6.88 -6.95 0.82
C THR A 376 -6.95 -5.67 1.62
N MET A 377 -6.71 -4.50 1.01
CA MET A 377 -6.85 -3.20 1.69
C MET A 377 -8.30 -2.93 2.11
N LEU A 378 -9.29 -3.21 1.25
CA LEU A 378 -10.70 -3.11 1.63
C LEU A 378 -11.02 -4.01 2.83
N ASN A 379 -10.52 -5.25 2.82
CA ASN A 379 -10.75 -6.20 3.91
C ASN A 379 -10.04 -5.75 5.20
N ARG A 380 -8.79 -5.29 5.14
CA ARG A 380 -8.05 -4.77 6.30
C ARG A 380 -8.78 -3.61 6.96
N ALA A 381 -9.25 -2.65 6.16
CA ALA A 381 -9.96 -1.48 6.66
C ALA A 381 -11.29 -1.85 7.36
N LEU A 382 -12.06 -2.79 6.81
CA LEU A 382 -13.40 -3.12 7.30
C LEU A 382 -13.46 -4.33 8.24
N ALA A 383 -12.38 -5.09 8.43
CA ALA A 383 -12.37 -6.26 9.31
C ALA A 383 -12.79 -5.93 10.75
N SER A 384 -12.42 -4.74 11.23
CA SER A 384 -12.73 -4.26 12.59
C SER A 384 -13.99 -3.39 12.68
N PHE A 385 -14.69 -3.17 11.55
CA PHE A 385 -15.85 -2.27 11.48
C PHE A 385 -17.08 -2.95 10.86
N PRO A 386 -17.65 -3.97 11.52
CA PRO A 386 -18.82 -4.66 10.99
C PRO A 386 -19.98 -3.67 10.80
N GLY A 387 -20.64 -3.74 9.62
CA GLY A 387 -21.76 -2.87 9.27
C GLY A 387 -21.41 -1.45 8.79
N LYS A 388 -20.13 -1.05 8.78
CA LYS A 388 -19.68 0.21 8.19
C LYS A 388 -19.28 0.01 6.73
N SER A 389 -19.46 1.06 5.93
CA SER A 389 -18.94 1.13 4.56
C SER A 389 -17.56 1.80 4.55
N ALA A 390 -16.74 1.46 3.55
CA ALA A 390 -15.51 2.15 3.25
C ALA A 390 -15.76 3.39 2.37
N CYS A 391 -14.98 4.44 2.60
CA CYS A 391 -14.79 5.56 1.72
C CYS A 391 -13.30 5.63 1.33
N PHE A 392 -13.00 5.25 0.10
CA PHE A 392 -11.65 5.45 -0.41
C PHE A 392 -11.45 6.94 -0.64
N SER A 393 -10.89 7.62 0.34
CA SER A 393 -10.59 9.05 0.24
C SER A 393 -9.41 9.34 -0.68
N GLU A 394 -8.58 8.32 -0.96
CA GLU A 394 -7.58 8.30 -2.00
C GLU A 394 -7.43 6.90 -2.57
N LEU A 395 -7.52 6.80 -3.89
CA LEU A 395 -7.19 5.60 -4.65
C LEU A 395 -6.49 5.99 -5.94
N GLY A 396 -5.24 5.55 -6.09
CA GLY A 396 -4.43 5.88 -7.25
C GLY A 396 -3.48 4.76 -7.67
N TYR A 397 -3.12 4.77 -8.95
CA TYR A 397 -2.05 3.98 -9.54
C TYR A 397 -1.05 4.96 -10.15
N VAL A 398 0.22 4.85 -9.77
CA VAL A 398 1.26 5.74 -10.28
C VAL A 398 1.73 5.29 -11.66
N SER A 399 1.99 6.24 -12.58
CA SER A 399 2.67 6.01 -13.85
C SER A 399 3.64 7.15 -14.13
N PRO A 400 4.91 6.86 -14.44
CA PRO A 400 5.90 7.87 -14.79
C PRO A 400 5.72 8.45 -16.19
N GLU A 401 4.89 7.83 -17.01
CA GLU A 401 4.78 8.15 -18.43
C GLU A 401 4.42 9.62 -18.65
N GLY A 402 5.25 10.35 -19.39
CA GLY A 402 5.10 11.79 -19.64
C GLY A 402 5.71 12.71 -18.58
N TYR A 403 6.18 12.19 -17.43
CA TYR A 403 6.74 13.00 -16.34
C TYR A 403 8.22 12.73 -16.02
N GLY A 404 8.80 11.70 -16.63
CA GLY A 404 10.17 11.26 -16.34
C GLY A 404 10.26 10.24 -15.19
N PRO A 405 11.48 9.94 -14.70
CA PRO A 405 11.68 8.89 -13.71
C PRO A 405 11.03 9.24 -12.37
N LEU A 406 10.40 8.23 -11.75
CA LEU A 406 9.81 8.37 -10.43
C LEU A 406 10.88 8.64 -9.35
N PRO A 407 10.52 9.35 -8.27
CA PRO A 407 11.36 9.43 -7.08
C PRO A 407 11.79 8.05 -6.59
N ALA A 408 12.99 7.93 -5.99
CA ALA A 408 13.58 6.65 -5.61
C ALA A 408 12.65 5.78 -4.72
N GLY A 409 11.90 6.41 -3.81
CA GLY A 409 10.91 5.71 -2.97
C GLY A 409 9.73 5.11 -3.73
N PHE A 410 9.52 5.53 -5.00
CA PHE A 410 8.41 5.10 -5.86
C PHE A 410 8.89 4.35 -7.12
N ALA A 411 10.17 3.99 -7.18
CA ALA A 411 10.75 3.25 -8.31
C ALA A 411 10.00 1.95 -8.65
N TRP A 412 9.24 1.41 -7.72
CA TRP A 412 8.37 0.26 -7.91
C TRP A 412 7.27 0.48 -8.96
N GLY A 413 6.86 1.72 -9.19
CA GLY A 413 5.86 2.08 -10.21
C GLY A 413 6.46 2.41 -11.59
N ALA A 414 7.79 2.34 -11.75
CA ALA A 414 8.50 2.81 -12.94
C ALA A 414 8.04 2.17 -14.26
N ASN A 415 7.50 0.96 -14.20
CA ASN A 415 7.05 0.22 -15.39
C ASN A 415 5.54 0.30 -15.62
N THR A 416 4.80 1.07 -14.83
CA THR A 416 3.36 1.24 -15.01
C THR A 416 3.12 2.27 -16.11
N THR A 417 2.44 1.88 -17.20
CA THR A 417 2.05 2.80 -18.25
C THR A 417 0.78 3.58 -17.91
N ALA A 418 0.54 4.71 -18.57
CA ALA A 418 -0.70 5.46 -18.42
C ALA A 418 -1.94 4.63 -18.85
N GLN A 419 -1.76 3.73 -19.81
CA GLN A 419 -2.81 2.79 -20.23
C GLN A 419 -3.12 1.76 -19.13
N GLN A 420 -2.11 1.22 -18.45
CA GLN A 420 -2.31 0.32 -17.31
C GLN A 420 -2.95 1.05 -16.13
N GLN A 421 -2.51 2.28 -15.83
CA GLN A 421 -3.14 3.13 -14.82
C GLN A 421 -4.65 3.28 -15.13
N ALA A 422 -5.01 3.65 -16.35
CA ALA A 422 -6.38 3.81 -16.79
C ALA A 422 -7.20 2.52 -16.66
N GLN A 423 -6.64 1.39 -17.07
CA GLN A 423 -7.28 0.09 -16.96
C GLN A 423 -7.51 -0.32 -15.51
N TYR A 424 -6.49 -0.18 -14.65
CA TYR A 424 -6.59 -0.57 -13.25
C TYR A 424 -7.55 0.33 -12.45
N LEU A 425 -7.62 1.62 -12.78
CA LEU A 425 -8.61 2.53 -12.18
C LEU A 425 -10.05 2.13 -12.57
N GLY A 426 -10.31 1.82 -13.84
CA GLY A 426 -11.63 1.32 -14.27
C GLY A 426 -12.00 -0.01 -13.60
N GLN A 427 -11.06 -0.94 -13.49
CA GLN A 427 -11.24 -2.19 -12.76
C GLN A 427 -11.52 -1.97 -11.27
N ALA A 428 -10.83 -1.00 -10.63
CA ALA A 428 -11.03 -0.65 -9.23
C ALA A 428 -12.47 -0.15 -8.99
N VAL A 429 -12.97 0.75 -9.85
CA VAL A 429 -14.37 1.23 -9.78
C VAL A 429 -15.35 0.07 -9.90
N ALA A 430 -15.20 -0.79 -10.92
CA ALA A 430 -16.08 -1.92 -11.14
C ALA A 430 -16.06 -2.90 -9.95
N PHE A 431 -14.86 -3.23 -9.46
CA PHE A 431 -14.67 -4.13 -8.32
C PHE A 431 -15.29 -3.56 -7.05
N LEU A 432 -14.90 -2.35 -6.63
CA LEU A 432 -15.38 -1.77 -5.36
C LEU A 432 -16.89 -1.59 -5.37
N ARG A 433 -17.47 -1.17 -6.50
CA ARG A 433 -18.91 -1.07 -6.68
C ARG A 433 -19.62 -2.42 -6.51
N SER A 434 -19.06 -3.49 -7.09
CA SER A 434 -19.65 -4.85 -7.00
C SER A 434 -19.67 -5.42 -5.59
N THR A 435 -18.81 -4.94 -4.70
CA THR A 435 -18.74 -5.45 -3.31
C THR A 435 -19.93 -5.01 -2.45
N GLY A 436 -20.63 -3.92 -2.80
CA GLY A 436 -21.65 -3.31 -1.95
C GLY A 436 -21.12 -2.72 -0.61
N ARG A 437 -19.81 -2.73 -0.40
CA ARG A 437 -19.16 -2.34 0.86
C ARG A 437 -18.51 -0.95 0.82
N VAL A 438 -18.51 -0.31 -0.35
CA VAL A 438 -17.86 0.99 -0.58
C VAL A 438 -18.92 2.00 -0.97
N ARG A 439 -18.98 3.12 -0.25
CA ARG A 439 -19.90 4.22 -0.49
C ARG A 439 -19.32 5.25 -1.45
N LEU A 440 -18.04 5.59 -1.30
CA LEU A 440 -17.38 6.65 -2.06
C LEU A 440 -15.97 6.22 -2.43
N MET A 441 -15.57 6.51 -3.67
CA MET A 441 -14.21 6.37 -4.16
C MET A 441 -13.75 7.67 -4.78
N ILE A 442 -12.62 8.19 -4.31
CA ILE A 442 -11.94 9.37 -4.83
C ILE A 442 -10.67 8.95 -5.56
N ILE A 443 -10.61 9.25 -6.84
CA ILE A 443 -9.39 9.07 -7.64
C ILE A 443 -8.32 10.05 -7.13
N PHE A 444 -7.19 9.52 -6.73
CA PHE A 444 -6.00 10.27 -6.39
C PHE A 444 -4.99 10.19 -7.54
N ASN A 445 -4.83 11.24 -8.37
CA ASN A 445 -5.54 12.50 -8.38
C ASN A 445 -5.96 12.88 -9.83
N ILE A 446 -6.54 14.06 -10.02
CA ILE A 446 -7.04 14.49 -11.33
C ILE A 446 -6.02 15.35 -12.08
N ASP A 447 -5.51 16.43 -11.46
CA ASP A 447 -4.83 17.53 -12.13
C ASP A 447 -3.55 18.02 -11.42
N PHE A 448 -2.95 17.18 -10.58
CA PHE A 448 -1.70 17.55 -9.93
C PHE A 448 -0.57 17.52 -10.97
N THR A 449 0.15 18.61 -11.09
CA THR A 449 1.20 18.79 -12.10
C THR A 449 2.61 18.78 -11.51
N ARG A 450 2.73 18.82 -10.18
CA ARG A 450 4.02 18.78 -9.50
C ARG A 450 4.54 17.36 -9.44
N TYR A 451 5.81 17.23 -9.75
CA TYR A 451 6.55 16.00 -9.75
C TYR A 451 7.98 16.36 -9.33
N ASP A 452 8.36 16.01 -8.12
CA ASP A 452 9.66 16.31 -7.57
C ASP A 452 10.40 15.04 -7.14
N GLN A 453 11.55 15.19 -6.49
CA GLN A 453 12.39 14.07 -6.10
C GLN A 453 11.81 13.22 -4.96
N GLU A 454 10.82 13.71 -4.23
CA GLU A 454 10.24 13.06 -3.06
C GLU A 454 8.77 12.70 -3.25
N ASP A 455 8.06 13.36 -4.17
CA ASP A 455 6.62 13.24 -4.34
C ASP A 455 6.21 13.01 -5.80
N PRO A 456 5.67 11.83 -6.13
CA PRO A 456 5.25 11.48 -7.49
C PRO A 456 3.80 11.93 -7.80
N GLN A 457 3.25 12.95 -7.13
CA GLN A 457 1.82 13.29 -7.22
C GLN A 457 1.33 13.44 -8.66
N ALA A 458 2.09 14.09 -9.56
CA ALA A 458 1.73 14.18 -10.96
C ALA A 458 1.70 12.81 -11.68
N GLY A 459 2.47 11.82 -11.20
CA GLY A 459 2.43 10.46 -11.71
C GLY A 459 1.10 9.74 -11.45
N TYR A 460 0.35 10.16 -10.44
CA TYR A 460 -1.00 9.67 -10.16
C TYR A 460 -2.09 10.40 -10.95
N ALA A 461 -1.80 11.60 -11.48
CA ALA A 461 -2.79 12.41 -12.19
C ALA A 461 -3.36 11.67 -13.41
N ILE A 462 -4.66 11.76 -13.60
CA ILE A 462 -5.31 11.22 -14.80
C ILE A 462 -5.34 12.21 -15.97
N ILE A 463 -5.18 13.51 -15.70
CA ILE A 463 -4.86 14.50 -16.73
C ILE A 463 -3.37 14.42 -17.01
N ARG A 464 -3.04 13.91 -18.19
CA ARG A 464 -1.67 13.73 -18.65
C ARG A 464 -1.17 14.96 -19.42
N PRO A 465 0.15 15.12 -19.63
CA PRO A 465 0.69 16.17 -20.50
C PRO A 465 -0.06 16.23 -21.83
N GLY A 466 -0.36 17.45 -22.27
CA GLY A 466 -1.23 17.68 -23.42
C GLY A 466 -2.73 17.67 -23.10
N ASN A 467 -3.12 17.70 -21.83
CA ASN A 467 -4.51 17.68 -21.36
C ASN A 467 -5.30 16.44 -21.78
N VAL A 468 -4.64 15.30 -21.87
CA VAL A 468 -5.26 14.03 -22.28
C VAL A 468 -5.68 13.24 -21.05
N CYS A 469 -6.90 12.70 -21.04
CA CYS A 469 -7.39 11.79 -20.02
C CYS A 469 -7.64 10.39 -20.60
N ILE A 470 -6.66 9.50 -20.53
CA ILE A 470 -6.80 8.10 -20.96
C ILE A 470 -7.77 7.35 -20.05
N ALA A 471 -7.72 7.62 -18.76
CA ALA A 471 -8.54 6.95 -17.74
C ALA A 471 -10.04 7.32 -17.81
N CYS A 472 -10.39 8.46 -18.43
CA CYS A 472 -11.79 8.91 -18.48
C CYS A 472 -12.74 7.90 -19.11
N ALA A 473 -12.33 7.23 -20.19
CA ALA A 473 -13.14 6.23 -20.87
C ALA A 473 -13.37 4.98 -19.99
N THR A 474 -12.31 4.46 -19.37
CA THR A 474 -12.41 3.26 -18.49
C THR A 474 -13.21 3.53 -17.23
N LEU A 475 -13.05 4.71 -16.63
CA LEU A 475 -13.82 5.15 -15.45
C LEU A 475 -15.29 5.32 -15.81
N SER A 476 -15.60 6.03 -16.90
CA SER A 476 -16.97 6.23 -17.38
C SER A 476 -17.69 4.91 -17.70
N ALA A 477 -16.98 3.95 -18.33
CA ALA A 477 -17.53 2.64 -18.66
C ALA A 477 -17.81 1.77 -17.40
N ALA A 478 -17.07 1.97 -16.30
CA ALA A 478 -17.25 1.26 -15.04
C ALA A 478 -18.40 1.83 -14.18
N MET A 479 -18.84 3.05 -14.45
CA MET A 479 -20.00 3.69 -13.82
C MET A 479 -21.27 3.49 -14.68
N PRO A 480 -22.47 3.34 -14.05
CA PRO A 480 -23.74 3.12 -14.76
C PRO A 480 -24.13 4.30 -15.66
#